data_64d352973fe9f2686c328192838ab272
#
_entry.id   64d352973fe9f2686c328192838ab272
#
_cell.length_a   1.000
_cell.length_b   1.000
_cell.length_c   1.000
_cell.angle_alpha   90.00
_cell.angle_beta   90.00
_cell.angle_gamma   90.00
#
_symmetry.space_group_name_H-M   'P 1'
#
loop_
_entity.id
_entity.type
_entity.pdbx_description
1 polymer ?
#
loop_
_entity_poly.entity_id
_entity_poly.type
_entity_poly.pdbx_seq_one_letter_code
_entity_poly.pdbx_strand_id
1 'polypeptide(L)' 'MYTGIKPIIPTYVVQITSDCVYYVEASRCTVDTEHGIILFYKNDSVQAMFQLENIDSFWRVI' A
#
# COMPACT_ATOMS: atom_id res chain seq x y z
N MET A 1 32.56 0.17 -9.61
CA MET A 1 32.08 -0.78 -8.60
C MET A 1 30.72 -0.39 -8.07
N TYR A 2 29.89 -1.34 -7.91
CA TYR A 2 28.57 -1.06 -7.35
C TYR A 2 28.68 -0.75 -5.85
N THR A 3 28.06 0.33 -5.44
CA THR A 3 28.17 0.78 -4.06
C THR A 3 27.26 0.03 -3.10
N GLY A 4 26.33 -0.73 -3.64
CA GLY A 4 25.38 -1.44 -2.81
C GLY A 4 24.18 -0.65 -2.36
N ILE A 5 24.08 0.61 -2.74
CA ILE A 5 22.94 1.42 -2.37
C ILE A 5 21.75 1.07 -3.27
N LYS A 6 20.71 0.55 -2.66
CA LYS A 6 19.48 0.25 -3.37
C LYS A 6 18.49 1.38 -3.17
N PRO A 7 17.66 1.69 -4.18
CA PRO A 7 16.57 2.62 -3.97
C PRO A 7 15.63 2.08 -2.89
N ILE A 8 15.17 2.98 -2.04
CA ILE A 8 14.14 2.62 -1.06
C ILE A 8 12.81 2.60 -1.79
N ILE A 9 12.14 1.47 -1.75
CA ILE A 9 10.83 1.33 -2.37
C ILE A 9 9.79 1.58 -1.29
N PRO A 10 8.96 2.63 -1.43
CA PRO A 10 7.90 2.86 -0.46
C PRO A 10 6.98 1.66 -0.37
N THR A 11 6.69 1.23 0.84
CA THR A 11 5.89 0.04 1.08
C THR A 11 4.83 0.32 2.13
N TYR A 12 3.62 -0.07 1.82
CA TYR A 12 2.50 0.00 2.76
C TYR A 12 2.18 -1.40 3.25
N VAL A 13 1.75 -1.48 4.48
CA VAL A 13 1.23 -2.72 5.07
C VAL A 13 -0.26 -2.55 5.22
N VAL A 14 -1.01 -3.51 4.70
CA VAL A 14 -2.47 -3.51 4.80
C VAL A 14 -2.87 -4.75 5.57
N GLN A 15 -3.47 -4.54 6.74
CA GLN A 15 -3.93 -5.64 7.59
C GLN A 15 -5.41 -5.84 7.38
N ILE A 16 -5.79 -7.00 6.90
CA ILE A 16 -7.18 -7.37 6.65
C ILE A 16 -7.77 -8.02 7.90
N THR A 17 -7.05 -9.01 8.44
CA THR A 17 -7.41 -9.66 9.69
C THR A 17 -6.15 -9.84 10.51
N SER A 18 -6.30 -10.37 11.73
CA SER A 18 -5.13 -10.63 12.57
C SER A 18 -4.12 -11.57 11.92
N ASP A 19 -4.58 -12.41 10.98
CA ASP A 19 -3.73 -13.40 10.34
C ASP A 19 -3.42 -13.09 8.87
N CYS A 20 -3.97 -12.01 8.34
CA CYS A 20 -3.82 -11.71 6.92
C CYS A 20 -3.28 -10.30 6.74
N VAL A 21 -2.06 -10.21 6.22
CA VAL A 21 -1.37 -8.95 6.00
C VAL A 21 -0.81 -8.94 4.58
N TYR A 22 -1.01 -7.84 3.88
CA TYR A 22 -0.45 -7.62 2.57
C TYR A 22 0.58 -6.51 2.60
N TYR A 23 1.67 -6.70 1.86
CA TYR A 23 2.68 -5.68 1.66
C TYR A 23 2.51 -5.14 0.25
N VAL A 24 2.28 -3.83 0.15
CA VAL A 24 2.01 -3.19 -1.14
C VAL A 24 3.10 -2.16 -1.41
N GLU A 25 3.86 -2.36 -2.48
CA GLU A 25 4.83 -1.38 -2.94
C GLU A 25 4.08 -0.28 -3.67
N ALA A 26 4.08 0.92 -3.10
CA ALA A 26 3.37 2.04 -3.67
C ALA A 26 3.98 3.35 -3.19
N SER A 27 3.96 4.35 -4.06
CA SER A 27 4.50 5.66 -3.71
C SER A 27 3.46 6.53 -3.00
N ARG A 28 2.18 6.26 -3.20
CA ARG A 28 1.11 7.00 -2.55
C ARG A 28 -0.16 6.17 -2.48
N CYS A 29 -1.07 6.60 -1.64
CA CYS A 29 -2.38 5.99 -1.57
C CYS A 29 -3.45 7.09 -1.52
N THR A 30 -4.64 6.73 -1.95
CA THR A 30 -5.81 7.61 -1.95
C THR A 30 -6.97 6.87 -1.33
N VAL A 31 -7.63 7.51 -0.38
CA VAL A 31 -8.84 6.96 0.23
C VAL A 31 -10.04 7.63 -0.39
N ASP A 32 -10.92 6.83 -0.97
CA ASP A 32 -12.16 7.28 -1.57
C ASP A 32 -13.30 6.82 -0.67
N THR A 33 -13.72 7.71 0.23
CA THR A 33 -14.76 7.36 1.19
C THR A 33 -16.13 7.26 0.54
N GLU A 34 -16.33 7.96 -0.57
CA GLU A 34 -17.60 7.91 -1.27
C GLU A 34 -17.86 6.51 -1.84
N HIS A 35 -16.82 5.88 -2.36
CA HIS A 35 -16.93 4.54 -2.94
C HIS A 35 -16.47 3.45 -1.98
N GLY A 36 -15.94 3.83 -0.81
CA GLY A 36 -15.51 2.88 0.18
C GLY A 36 -14.31 2.05 -0.23
N ILE A 37 -13.36 2.68 -0.92
CA ILE A 37 -12.17 1.97 -1.39
C ILE A 37 -10.91 2.77 -1.06
N ILE A 38 -9.79 2.05 -1.04
CA ILE A 38 -8.47 2.65 -0.98
C ILE A 38 -7.66 2.15 -2.16
N LEU A 39 -6.92 3.07 -2.78
CA LEU A 39 -6.12 2.80 -3.95
C LEU A 39 -4.65 3.08 -3.64
N PHE A 40 -3.80 2.17 -4.03
CA PHE A 40 -2.35 2.33 -3.91
C PHE A 40 -1.76 2.49 -5.30
N TYR A 41 -0.93 3.52 -5.47
CA TYR A 41 -0.37 3.88 -6.77
C TYR A 41 1.14 3.74 -6.77
N LYS A 42 1.65 3.28 -7.89
CA LYS A 42 3.08 3.25 -8.16
C LYS A 42 3.27 3.74 -9.58
N ASN A 43 4.03 4.85 -9.75
CA ASN A 43 4.30 5.43 -11.07
C ASN A 43 3.03 5.69 -11.86
N ASP A 44 2.04 6.33 -11.23
CA ASP A 44 0.77 6.69 -11.86
C ASP A 44 -0.11 5.52 -12.24
N SER A 45 0.26 4.32 -11.83
CA SER A 45 -0.55 3.12 -12.05
C SER A 45 -1.12 2.63 -10.75
N VAL A 46 -2.33 2.10 -10.81
CA VAL A 46 -2.94 1.48 -9.65
C VAL A 46 -2.24 0.15 -9.39
N GLN A 47 -1.62 0.03 -8.23
CA GLN A 47 -0.91 -1.17 -7.83
C GLN A 47 -1.82 -2.13 -7.09
N ALA A 48 -2.73 -1.59 -6.29
CA ALA A 48 -3.65 -2.40 -5.50
C ALA A 48 -4.87 -1.57 -5.13
N MET A 49 -5.97 -2.25 -4.92
CA MET A 49 -7.21 -1.64 -4.46
C MET A 49 -7.83 -2.56 -3.42
N PHE A 50 -8.33 -1.95 -2.35
CA PHE A 50 -9.03 -2.69 -1.30
C PHE A 50 -10.32 -1.98 -0.95
N GLN A 51 -11.32 -2.75 -0.55
CA GLN A 51 -12.53 -2.19 0.04
C GLN A 51 -12.24 -1.81 1.48
N LEU A 52 -12.59 -0.60 1.87
CA LEU A 52 -12.31 -0.10 3.21
C LEU A 52 -12.93 -0.96 4.29
N GLU A 53 -14.11 -1.51 4.03
CA GLU A 53 -14.80 -2.36 5.02
C GLU A 53 -14.06 -3.66 5.33
N ASN A 54 -13.15 -4.05 4.43
CA ASN A 54 -12.37 -5.27 4.61
C ASN A 54 -11.00 -5.02 5.21
N ILE A 55 -10.66 -3.78 5.47
CA ILE A 55 -9.36 -3.40 6.03
C ILE A 55 -9.49 -3.11 7.50
N ASP A 56 -8.66 -3.77 8.31
CA ASP A 56 -8.57 -3.48 9.72
C ASP A 56 -7.72 -2.23 9.96
N SER A 57 -6.56 -2.19 9.34
CA SER A 57 -5.65 -1.04 9.44
C SER A 57 -4.67 -1.05 8.29
N PHE A 58 -4.03 0.08 8.07
CA PHE A 58 -2.94 0.16 7.11
C PHE A 58 -1.99 1.27 7.53
N TRP A 59 -0.72 1.12 7.11
CA TRP A 59 0.29 2.13 7.42
C TRP A 59 1.45 2.02 6.45
N ARG A 60 2.25 3.07 6.42
CA ARG A 60 3.45 3.10 5.58
C ARG A 60 4.65 2.71 6.44
N VAL A 61 5.43 1.77 5.93
CA VAL A 61 6.60 1.28 6.67
C VAL A 61 7.87 1.99 6.24
N ILE A 62 7.91 2.36 4.97
CA ILE A 62 9.10 3.02 4.43
C ILE A 62 8.70 4.24 3.65
#